data_09f382c936b23a61f9e01c1f26fcdedf
#
_entry.id   09f382c936b23a61f9e01c1f26fcdedf
#
_cell.length_a   1.000
_cell.length_b   1.000
_cell.length_c   1.000
_cell.angle_alpha   90.00
_cell.angle_beta   90.00
_cell.angle_gamma   90.00
#
_symmetry.space_group_name_H-M   'P 1'
#
loop_
_entity.id
_entity.type
_entity.pdbx_description
1 polymer ?
#
loop_
_entity_poly.entity_id
_entity_poly.type
_entity_poly.pdbx_seq_one_letter_code
_entity_poly.pdbx_strand_id
1 'polypeptide(L)'
;MGRVEGKVVLIAGAGGGIGGAGAAGLGREGAAVVCADIDAAAAEATAAQIRGANGRAAALGLDVRDRAAVDAALAAAVREFGRLDVLLDCAGVSQTATFLDLDPGEWDRIIAINLTGMFHLGQAAARQMLRQGGGGSIINVTSQLAEVARPERAAYVASKGGGRSLTHAMALELAPHGIRVNAIAPGPTLTGLTRASYADPERRRATIAQIPLGRMGQPEDIVGAILYLASDESRWVTGSTVTVDGGYLVQ
;
A
#
# COMPACT_ATOMS: atom_id res chain seq x y z
N MET A 1 -0.04 -7.31 24.57
CA MET A 1 -0.30 -5.99 23.96
C MET A 1 0.14 -6.11 22.51
N GLY A 2 -0.74 -5.78 21.56
CA GLY A 2 -0.43 -5.88 20.12
C GLY A 2 0.60 -4.82 19.70
N ARG A 3 1.33 -5.09 18.61
CA ARG A 3 2.40 -4.18 18.09
C ARG A 3 1.89 -2.80 17.68
N VAL A 4 0.60 -2.70 17.35
CA VAL A 4 -0.08 -1.46 16.92
C VAL A 4 -1.36 -1.19 17.74
N GLU A 5 -1.37 -1.67 18.97
CA GLU A 5 -2.49 -1.51 19.91
C GLU A 5 -2.92 -0.05 20.04
N GLY A 6 -4.21 0.20 19.84
CA GLY A 6 -4.81 1.54 19.94
C GLY A 6 -4.51 2.50 18.79
N LYS A 7 -3.69 2.12 17.79
CA LYS A 7 -3.46 2.95 16.60
C LYS A 7 -4.67 2.90 15.66
N VAL A 8 -4.93 3.99 14.97
CA VAL A 8 -5.94 4.10 13.92
C VAL A 8 -5.24 4.10 12.57
N VAL A 9 -5.62 3.15 11.72
CA VAL A 9 -5.01 2.93 10.41
C VAL A 9 -6.05 3.11 9.30
N LEU A 10 -5.77 3.94 8.32
CA LEU A 10 -6.51 3.96 7.06
C LEU A 10 -5.72 3.20 6.00
N ILE A 11 -6.39 2.30 5.28
CA ILE A 11 -5.81 1.49 4.22
C ILE A 11 -6.55 1.77 2.92
N ALA A 12 -5.87 2.32 1.92
CA ALA A 12 -6.36 2.40 0.56
C ALA A 12 -5.97 1.14 -0.21
N GLY A 13 -6.93 0.55 -0.95
CA GLY A 13 -6.76 -0.74 -1.60
C GLY A 13 -6.94 -1.93 -0.64
N ALA A 14 -7.84 -1.80 0.35
CA ALA A 14 -8.08 -2.80 1.38
C ALA A 14 -9.01 -3.95 0.94
N GLY A 15 -9.59 -3.90 -0.26
CA GLY A 15 -10.53 -4.92 -0.75
C GLY A 15 -9.92 -6.30 -1.03
N GLY A 16 -8.60 -6.46 -0.90
CA GLY A 16 -7.94 -7.75 -1.11
C GLY A 16 -6.43 -7.64 -1.27
N GLY A 17 -5.79 -8.73 -1.65
CA GLY A 17 -4.35 -8.79 -1.87
C GLY A 17 -3.56 -8.32 -0.65
N ILE A 18 -2.53 -7.51 -0.88
CA ILE A 18 -1.64 -7.01 0.18
C ILE A 18 -2.39 -6.11 1.17
N GLY A 19 -3.30 -5.24 0.67
CA GLY A 19 -4.07 -4.35 1.54
C GLY A 19 -5.02 -5.10 2.46
N GLY A 20 -5.74 -6.11 1.95
CA GLY A 20 -6.62 -6.97 2.75
C GLY A 20 -5.87 -7.79 3.80
N ALA A 21 -4.74 -8.40 3.41
CA ALA A 21 -3.89 -9.14 4.36
C ALA A 21 -3.29 -8.19 5.43
N GLY A 22 -2.85 -6.99 5.01
CA GLY A 22 -2.38 -5.94 5.90
C GLY A 22 -3.45 -5.50 6.90
N ALA A 23 -4.68 -5.29 6.43
CA ALA A 23 -5.83 -4.93 7.27
C ALA A 23 -6.08 -5.97 8.35
N ALA A 24 -6.15 -7.25 7.94
CA ALA A 24 -6.35 -8.36 8.88
C ALA A 24 -5.18 -8.45 9.88
N GLY A 25 -3.93 -8.27 9.43
CA GLY A 25 -2.75 -8.29 10.28
C GLY A 25 -2.77 -7.17 11.30
N LEU A 26 -3.03 -5.92 10.88
CA LEU A 26 -3.10 -4.76 11.75
C LEU A 26 -4.25 -4.87 12.77
N GLY A 27 -5.42 -5.36 12.35
CA GLY A 27 -6.54 -5.61 13.23
C GLY A 27 -6.24 -6.63 14.33
N ARG A 28 -5.56 -7.75 13.97
CA ARG A 28 -5.12 -8.76 14.96
C ARG A 28 -4.14 -8.19 15.99
N GLU A 29 -3.34 -7.20 15.61
CA GLU A 29 -2.36 -6.53 16.48
C GLU A 29 -2.93 -5.29 17.20
N GLY A 30 -4.26 -5.16 17.25
CA GLY A 30 -4.99 -4.20 18.08
C GLY A 30 -5.27 -2.83 17.45
N ALA A 31 -5.00 -2.65 16.15
CA ALA A 31 -5.37 -1.41 15.47
C ALA A 31 -6.88 -1.30 15.22
N ALA A 32 -7.39 -0.08 15.20
CA ALA A 32 -8.68 0.24 14.57
C ALA A 32 -8.41 0.51 13.07
N VAL A 33 -9.06 -0.23 12.18
CA VAL A 33 -8.75 -0.22 10.75
C VAL A 33 -9.90 0.37 9.95
N VAL A 34 -9.60 1.36 9.12
CA VAL A 34 -10.52 1.85 8.08
C VAL A 34 -10.12 1.22 6.75
N CYS A 35 -10.92 0.28 6.29
CA CYS A 35 -10.74 -0.38 5.00
C CYS A 35 -11.37 0.47 3.90
N ALA A 36 -10.55 1.02 2.99
CA ALA A 36 -10.99 1.83 1.87
C ALA A 36 -10.61 1.16 0.55
N ASP A 37 -11.55 1.07 -0.38
CA ASP A 37 -11.32 0.52 -1.72
C ASP A 37 -12.30 1.14 -2.72
N ILE A 38 -11.95 1.14 -4.01
CA ILE A 38 -12.90 1.53 -5.06
C ILE A 38 -14.09 0.56 -5.12
N ASP A 39 -13.85 -0.71 -4.79
CA ASP A 39 -14.89 -1.71 -4.53
C ASP A 39 -15.27 -1.67 -3.04
N ALA A 40 -16.31 -0.89 -2.74
CA ALA A 40 -16.82 -0.73 -1.37
C ALA A 40 -17.30 -2.07 -0.76
N ALA A 41 -17.78 -3.01 -1.58
CA ALA A 41 -18.23 -4.31 -1.09
C ALA A 41 -17.03 -5.18 -0.66
N ALA A 42 -15.93 -5.14 -1.42
CA ALA A 42 -14.69 -5.82 -1.05
C ALA A 42 -14.06 -5.20 0.20
N ALA A 43 -14.08 -3.86 0.34
CA ALA A 43 -13.64 -3.17 1.57
C ALA A 43 -14.48 -3.61 2.78
N GLU A 44 -15.80 -3.68 2.64
CA GLU A 44 -16.71 -4.12 3.70
C GLU A 44 -16.47 -5.59 4.08
N ALA A 45 -16.24 -6.48 3.12
CA ALA A 45 -15.89 -7.86 3.40
C ALA A 45 -14.62 -7.99 4.27
N THR A 46 -13.59 -7.20 3.97
CA THR A 46 -12.36 -7.14 4.77
C THR A 46 -12.62 -6.59 6.18
N ALA A 47 -13.38 -5.51 6.31
CA ALA A 47 -13.74 -4.95 7.61
C ALA A 47 -14.59 -5.91 8.45
N ALA A 48 -15.53 -6.63 7.82
CA ALA A 48 -16.35 -7.63 8.48
C ALA A 48 -15.52 -8.79 9.04
N GLN A 49 -14.47 -9.25 8.33
CA GLN A 49 -13.55 -10.26 8.84
C GLN A 49 -12.81 -9.78 10.11
N ILE A 50 -12.36 -8.52 10.13
CA ILE A 50 -11.70 -7.95 11.31
C ILE A 50 -12.67 -7.86 12.48
N ARG A 51 -13.89 -7.39 12.27
CA ARG A 51 -14.93 -7.32 13.32
C ARG A 51 -15.34 -8.72 13.82
N GLY A 52 -15.45 -9.71 12.91
CA GLY A 52 -15.71 -11.11 13.26
C GLY A 52 -14.64 -11.75 14.13
N ALA A 53 -13.41 -11.22 14.09
CA ALA A 53 -12.30 -11.60 14.97
C ALA A 53 -12.18 -10.69 16.21
N ASN A 54 -13.24 -9.97 16.59
CA ASN A 54 -13.31 -9.02 17.71
C ASN A 54 -12.38 -7.79 17.54
N GLY A 55 -11.92 -7.50 16.34
CA GLY A 55 -11.19 -6.26 16.02
C GLY A 55 -12.14 -5.09 15.75
N ARG A 56 -11.57 -3.89 15.66
CA ARG A 56 -12.29 -2.66 15.33
C ARG A 56 -12.06 -2.30 13.87
N ALA A 57 -13.12 -2.25 13.06
CA ALA A 57 -12.98 -1.85 11.67
C ALA A 57 -14.23 -1.17 11.11
N ALA A 58 -14.01 -0.23 10.20
CA ALA A 58 -15.01 0.40 9.35
C ALA A 58 -14.60 0.24 7.87
N ALA A 59 -15.55 0.38 6.96
CA ALA A 59 -15.29 0.33 5.52
C ALA A 59 -15.88 1.53 4.79
N LEU A 60 -15.27 1.90 3.66
CA LEU A 60 -15.80 2.94 2.77
C LEU A 60 -15.32 2.74 1.33
N GLY A 61 -16.12 3.26 0.39
CA GLY A 61 -15.72 3.37 -1.02
C GLY A 61 -14.76 4.52 -1.22
N LEU A 62 -13.67 4.32 -1.98
CA LEU A 62 -12.66 5.36 -2.21
C LEU A 62 -12.02 5.20 -3.59
N ASP A 63 -12.24 6.19 -4.46
CA ASP A 63 -11.40 6.42 -5.63
C ASP A 63 -10.27 7.38 -5.26
N VAL A 64 -9.05 6.89 -5.25
CA VAL A 64 -7.85 7.68 -4.88
C VAL A 64 -7.54 8.81 -5.87
N ARG A 65 -8.12 8.77 -7.08
CA ARG A 65 -8.00 9.83 -8.08
C ARG A 65 -8.80 11.08 -7.69
N ASP A 66 -9.90 10.88 -6.97
CA ASP A 66 -10.76 11.97 -6.50
C ASP A 66 -10.24 12.53 -5.18
N ARG A 67 -9.67 13.73 -5.26
CA ARG A 67 -9.14 14.42 -4.09
C ARG A 67 -10.19 14.69 -3.02
N ALA A 68 -11.42 15.03 -3.41
CA ALA A 68 -12.49 15.30 -2.45
C ALA A 68 -12.91 14.01 -1.73
N ALA A 69 -12.97 12.88 -2.46
CA ALA A 69 -13.23 11.57 -1.87
C ALA A 69 -12.12 11.17 -0.87
N VAL A 70 -10.85 11.43 -1.19
CA VAL A 70 -9.72 11.21 -0.28
C VAL A 70 -9.87 12.04 1.00
N ASP A 71 -10.11 13.33 0.88
CA ASP A 71 -10.29 14.21 2.05
C ASP A 71 -11.49 13.76 2.92
N ALA A 72 -12.60 13.34 2.28
CA ALA A 72 -13.77 12.79 2.98
C ALA A 72 -13.47 11.46 3.69
N ALA A 73 -12.67 10.59 3.10
CA ALA A 73 -12.25 9.31 3.69
C ALA A 73 -11.43 9.52 4.97
N LEU A 74 -10.47 10.45 4.94
CA LEU A 74 -9.68 10.82 6.12
C LEU A 74 -10.57 11.41 7.22
N ALA A 75 -11.48 12.31 6.86
CA ALA A 75 -12.45 12.87 7.80
C ALA A 75 -13.37 11.79 8.42
N ALA A 76 -13.77 10.79 7.63
CA ALA A 76 -14.56 9.66 8.12
C ALA A 76 -13.76 8.80 9.12
N ALA A 77 -12.50 8.52 8.85
CA ALA A 77 -11.62 7.78 9.77
C ALA A 77 -11.50 8.49 11.12
N VAL A 78 -11.29 9.82 11.09
CA VAL A 78 -11.17 10.63 12.31
C VAL A 78 -12.51 10.71 13.05
N ARG A 79 -13.63 10.83 12.35
CA ARG A 79 -14.96 10.85 12.96
C ARG A 79 -15.29 9.54 13.66
N GLU A 80 -14.88 8.40 13.07
CA GLU A 80 -15.16 7.05 13.59
C GLU A 80 -14.26 6.68 14.77
N PHE A 81 -12.96 6.99 14.66
CA PHE A 81 -11.95 6.51 15.62
C PHE A 81 -11.16 7.62 16.33
N GLY A 82 -11.46 8.89 16.07
CA GLY A 82 -10.93 10.05 16.79
C GLY A 82 -9.60 10.59 16.27
N ARG A 83 -8.82 9.82 15.49
CA ARG A 83 -7.48 10.18 14.99
C ARG A 83 -7.07 9.41 13.76
N LEU A 84 -5.89 9.68 13.22
CA LEU A 84 -5.20 8.88 12.22
C LEU A 84 -3.72 8.73 12.61
N ASP A 85 -3.26 7.51 12.88
CA ASP A 85 -1.86 7.24 13.22
C ASP A 85 -1.07 6.70 12.05
N VAL A 86 -1.72 5.91 11.18
CA VAL A 86 -1.07 5.26 10.06
C VAL A 86 -1.91 5.39 8.80
N LEU A 87 -1.26 5.75 7.68
CA LEU A 87 -1.77 5.53 6.32
C LEU A 87 -1.01 4.36 5.70
N LEU A 88 -1.72 3.37 5.18
CA LEU A 88 -1.18 2.32 4.32
C LEU A 88 -1.79 2.48 2.93
N ASP A 89 -0.98 2.88 1.95
CA ASP A 89 -1.41 2.98 0.55
C ASP A 89 -1.01 1.72 -0.22
N CYS A 90 -2.00 0.86 -0.47
CA CYS A 90 -1.93 -0.33 -1.30
C CYS A 90 -2.69 -0.16 -2.62
N ALA A 91 -3.29 1.01 -2.87
CA ALA A 91 -4.03 1.25 -4.10
C ALA A 91 -3.09 1.18 -5.31
N GLY A 92 -3.51 0.46 -6.33
CA GLY A 92 -2.70 0.35 -7.53
C GLY A 92 -3.25 -0.61 -8.56
N VAL A 93 -2.88 -0.32 -9.79
CA VAL A 93 -3.24 -1.09 -10.98
C VAL A 93 -2.00 -1.33 -11.83
N SER A 94 -2.07 -2.29 -12.74
CA SER A 94 -0.96 -2.62 -13.66
C SER A 94 -1.51 -2.79 -15.07
N GLN A 95 -0.63 -2.68 -16.07
CA GLN A 95 -0.94 -2.98 -17.47
C GLN A 95 -0.05 -4.09 -18.01
N THR A 96 -0.41 -4.59 -19.18
CA THR A 96 0.43 -5.45 -20.02
C THR A 96 0.32 -4.96 -21.46
N ALA A 97 1.29 -4.17 -21.91
CA ALA A 97 1.40 -3.67 -23.26
C ALA A 97 2.87 -3.38 -23.56
N THR A 98 3.33 -3.62 -24.81
CA THR A 98 4.66 -3.19 -25.22
C THR A 98 4.77 -1.68 -25.15
N PHE A 99 5.97 -1.14 -25.11
CA PHE A 99 6.15 0.31 -25.04
C PHE A 99 5.56 1.02 -26.27
N LEU A 100 5.63 0.39 -27.44
CA LEU A 100 5.13 0.96 -28.70
C LEU A 100 3.60 0.91 -28.80
N ASP A 101 2.96 -0.05 -28.15
CA ASP A 101 1.51 -0.29 -28.21
C ASP A 101 0.78 0.22 -26.97
N LEU A 102 1.48 0.83 -26.02
CA LEU A 102 0.87 1.36 -24.80
C LEU A 102 -0.01 2.56 -25.14
N ASP A 103 -1.32 2.40 -24.91
CA ASP A 103 -2.30 3.47 -25.12
C ASP A 103 -2.05 4.64 -24.15
N PRO A 104 -2.03 5.90 -24.64
CA PRO A 104 -1.84 7.07 -23.79
C PRO A 104 -2.86 7.19 -22.63
N GLY A 105 -4.14 6.82 -22.88
CA GLY A 105 -5.16 6.83 -21.82
C GLY A 105 -4.90 5.78 -20.75
N GLU A 106 -4.34 4.63 -21.11
CA GLU A 106 -3.93 3.62 -20.14
C GLU A 106 -2.71 4.09 -19.34
N TRP A 107 -1.75 4.78 -19.97
CA TRP A 107 -0.66 5.45 -19.28
C TRP A 107 -1.21 6.43 -18.24
N ASP A 108 -2.09 7.35 -18.66
CA ASP A 108 -2.67 8.36 -17.77
C ASP A 108 -3.45 7.72 -16.62
N ARG A 109 -4.20 6.64 -16.88
CA ARG A 109 -4.94 5.89 -15.86
C ARG A 109 -3.99 5.31 -14.79
N ILE A 110 -2.89 4.70 -15.19
CA ILE A 110 -1.90 4.11 -14.30
C ILE A 110 -1.23 5.19 -13.42
N ILE A 111 -0.81 6.28 -14.04
CA ILE A 111 -0.18 7.41 -13.32
C ILE A 111 -1.18 8.05 -12.34
N ALA A 112 -2.42 8.28 -12.79
CA ALA A 112 -3.46 8.88 -11.95
C ALA A 112 -3.77 8.05 -10.70
N ILE A 113 -3.82 6.72 -10.83
CA ILE A 113 -4.10 5.84 -9.67
C ILE A 113 -2.84 5.64 -8.82
N ASN A 114 -1.74 5.18 -9.43
CA ASN A 114 -0.58 4.69 -8.68
C ASN A 114 0.32 5.79 -8.12
N LEU A 115 0.35 6.97 -8.74
CA LEU A 115 1.24 8.07 -8.35
C LEU A 115 0.47 9.30 -7.87
N THR A 116 -0.47 9.81 -8.65
CA THR A 116 -1.28 10.96 -8.23
C THR A 116 -2.16 10.60 -7.03
N GLY A 117 -2.77 9.40 -7.02
CA GLY A 117 -3.52 8.90 -5.87
C GLY A 117 -2.68 8.78 -4.61
N MET A 118 -1.45 8.26 -4.72
CA MET A 118 -0.48 8.22 -3.61
C MET A 118 -0.17 9.63 -3.06
N PHE A 119 0.01 10.61 -3.95
CA PHE A 119 0.19 12.02 -3.55
C PHE A 119 -1.05 12.56 -2.82
N HIS A 120 -2.25 12.32 -3.33
CA HIS A 120 -3.49 12.75 -2.69
C HIS A 120 -3.62 12.18 -1.27
N LEU A 121 -3.46 10.87 -1.13
CA LEU A 121 -3.54 10.17 0.17
C LEU A 121 -2.47 10.66 1.14
N GLY A 122 -1.22 10.71 0.70
CA GLY A 122 -0.09 11.12 1.52
C GLY A 122 -0.23 12.55 2.03
N GLN A 123 -0.63 13.49 1.16
CA GLN A 123 -0.82 14.89 1.55
C GLN A 123 -2.00 15.06 2.51
N ALA A 124 -3.13 14.38 2.25
CA ALA A 124 -4.29 14.45 3.12
C ALA A 124 -4.00 13.85 4.51
N ALA A 125 -3.33 12.69 4.56
CA ALA A 125 -2.91 12.06 5.81
C ALA A 125 -1.92 12.93 6.59
N ALA A 126 -0.90 13.47 5.92
CA ALA A 126 0.07 14.36 6.55
C ALA A 126 -0.61 15.60 7.18
N ARG A 127 -1.52 16.25 6.43
CA ARG A 127 -2.30 17.39 6.96
C ARG A 127 -3.14 16.99 8.17
N GLN A 128 -3.74 15.80 8.18
CA GLN A 128 -4.48 15.31 9.33
C GLN A 128 -3.57 15.05 10.53
N MET A 129 -2.45 14.37 10.33
CA MET A 129 -1.46 14.08 11.38
C MET A 129 -0.87 15.36 11.98
N LEU A 130 -0.64 16.39 11.16
CA LEU A 130 -0.22 17.71 11.61
C LEU A 130 -1.27 18.40 12.48
N ARG A 131 -2.54 18.40 12.07
CA ARG A 131 -3.64 19.05 12.84
C ARG A 131 -3.84 18.40 14.21
N GLN A 132 -3.71 17.09 14.32
CA GLN A 132 -3.92 16.37 15.58
C GLN A 132 -2.71 16.36 16.50
N GLY A 133 -1.50 16.61 15.97
CA GLY A 133 -0.24 16.49 16.71
C GLY A 133 0.16 15.03 16.97
N GLY A 134 1.39 14.84 17.46
CA GLY A 134 1.89 13.52 17.86
C GLY A 134 2.54 12.67 16.75
N GLY A 135 2.70 13.22 15.53
CA GLY A 135 3.36 12.52 14.43
C GLY A 135 2.49 11.45 13.76
N GLY A 136 3.12 10.49 13.08
CA GLY A 136 2.43 9.41 12.37
C GLY A 136 3.34 8.56 11.49
N SER A 137 2.74 7.59 10.78
CA SER A 137 3.44 6.76 9.80
C SER A 137 2.66 6.67 8.49
N ILE A 138 3.32 6.99 7.37
CA ILE A 138 2.80 6.82 6.02
C ILE A 138 3.59 5.70 5.36
N ILE A 139 2.90 4.69 4.84
CA ILE A 139 3.48 3.49 4.25
C ILE A 139 2.96 3.37 2.82
N ASN A 140 3.84 3.54 1.84
CA ASN A 140 3.51 3.45 0.42
C ASN A 140 3.90 2.06 -0.12
N VAL A 141 2.95 1.31 -0.65
CA VAL A 141 3.27 0.04 -1.32
C VAL A 141 3.69 0.34 -2.76
N THR A 142 5.01 0.31 -2.97
CA THR A 142 5.62 0.46 -4.29
C THR A 142 5.76 -0.90 -5.00
N SER A 143 6.93 -1.28 -5.45
CA SER A 143 7.23 -2.57 -6.07
C SER A 143 8.75 -2.72 -6.20
N GLN A 144 9.26 -3.94 -6.29
CA GLN A 144 10.61 -4.20 -6.80
C GLN A 144 10.85 -3.55 -8.18
N LEU A 145 9.78 -3.38 -8.98
CA LEU A 145 9.84 -2.69 -10.28
C LEU A 145 10.00 -1.15 -10.16
N ALA A 146 10.18 -0.63 -8.95
CA ALA A 146 10.69 0.72 -8.74
C ALA A 146 12.23 0.80 -8.85
N GLU A 147 12.92 -0.35 -8.79
CA GLU A 147 14.38 -0.49 -8.87
C GLU A 147 14.84 -1.07 -10.21
N VAL A 148 14.07 -2.02 -10.77
CA VAL A 148 14.36 -2.69 -12.03
C VAL A 148 13.18 -2.57 -12.98
N ALA A 149 13.42 -2.76 -14.26
CA ALA A 149 12.37 -2.77 -15.28
C ALA A 149 11.98 -4.19 -15.68
N ARG A 150 10.78 -4.30 -16.23
CA ARG A 150 10.29 -5.50 -16.89
C ARG A 150 9.59 -5.10 -18.19
N PRO A 151 9.75 -5.88 -19.29
CA PRO A 151 9.01 -5.65 -20.52
C PRO A 151 7.51 -5.56 -20.27
N GLU A 152 6.80 -4.80 -21.10
CA GLU A 152 5.34 -4.62 -21.07
C GLU A 152 4.79 -3.94 -19.79
N ARG A 153 5.63 -3.20 -19.04
CA ARG A 153 5.27 -2.57 -17.75
C ARG A 153 5.66 -1.09 -17.65
N ALA A 154 5.82 -0.39 -18.77
CA ALA A 154 6.40 0.96 -18.79
C ALA A 154 5.69 1.94 -17.85
N ALA A 155 4.36 2.10 -17.92
CA ALA A 155 3.61 3.01 -17.05
C ALA A 155 3.65 2.55 -15.58
N TYR A 156 3.58 1.25 -15.33
CA TYR A 156 3.68 0.70 -13.97
C TYR A 156 5.05 0.99 -13.35
N VAL A 157 6.14 0.69 -14.08
CA VAL A 157 7.53 0.97 -13.65
C VAL A 157 7.71 2.45 -13.36
N ALA A 158 7.27 3.31 -14.28
CA ALA A 158 7.34 4.77 -14.09
C ALA A 158 6.56 5.21 -12.83
N SER A 159 5.34 4.70 -12.63
CA SER A 159 4.52 5.06 -11.47
C SER A 159 5.12 4.59 -10.14
N LYS A 160 5.69 3.38 -10.09
CA LYS A 160 6.28 2.82 -8.86
C LYS A 160 7.65 3.45 -8.56
N GLY A 161 8.46 3.76 -9.58
CA GLY A 161 9.68 4.57 -9.45
C GLY A 161 9.38 5.98 -8.94
N GLY A 162 8.36 6.65 -9.52
CA GLY A 162 7.85 7.93 -9.04
C GLY A 162 7.36 7.86 -7.59
N GLY A 163 6.63 6.81 -7.22
CA GLY A 163 6.16 6.59 -5.85
C GLY A 163 7.28 6.42 -4.83
N ARG A 164 8.38 5.73 -5.21
CA ARG A 164 9.59 5.66 -4.39
C ARG A 164 10.22 7.04 -4.18
N SER A 165 10.40 7.80 -5.25
CA SER A 165 10.97 9.16 -5.18
C SER A 165 10.07 10.11 -4.38
N LEU A 166 8.74 10.01 -4.53
CA LEU A 166 7.77 10.77 -3.73
C LEU A 166 7.88 10.41 -2.25
N THR A 167 8.08 9.13 -1.91
CA THR A 167 8.31 8.69 -0.52
C THR A 167 9.51 9.39 0.10
N HIS A 168 10.62 9.53 -0.64
CA HIS A 168 11.82 10.24 -0.16
C HIS A 168 11.55 11.73 0.08
N ALA A 169 10.88 12.41 -0.86
CA ALA A 169 10.53 13.82 -0.73
C ALA A 169 9.63 14.06 0.49
N MET A 170 8.57 13.26 0.63
CA MET A 170 7.66 13.33 1.78
C MET A 170 8.38 13.06 3.10
N ALA A 171 9.31 12.09 3.13
CA ALA A 171 10.08 11.77 4.34
C ALA A 171 10.91 12.95 4.82
N LEU A 172 11.59 13.64 3.92
CA LEU A 172 12.41 14.83 4.24
C LEU A 172 11.55 15.99 4.77
N GLU A 173 10.43 16.27 4.10
CA GLU A 173 9.58 17.41 4.45
C GLU A 173 8.77 17.17 5.74
N LEU A 174 8.39 15.91 6.02
CA LEU A 174 7.50 15.59 7.13
C LEU A 174 8.23 15.13 8.41
N ALA A 175 9.52 14.81 8.32
CA ALA A 175 10.32 14.40 9.48
C ALA A 175 10.36 15.44 10.62
N PRO A 176 10.46 16.77 10.38
CA PRO A 176 10.40 17.78 11.45
C PRO A 176 9.10 17.76 12.25
N HIS A 177 8.04 17.15 11.69
CA HIS A 177 6.73 17.02 12.31
C HIS A 177 6.50 15.67 12.99
N GLY A 178 7.53 14.85 13.08
CA GLY A 178 7.43 13.49 13.65
C GLY A 178 6.66 12.50 12.78
N ILE A 179 6.41 12.81 11.52
CA ILE A 179 5.74 11.92 10.57
C ILE A 179 6.79 11.17 9.77
N ARG A 180 6.79 9.86 9.87
CA ARG A 180 7.66 8.96 9.11
C ARG A 180 6.99 8.57 7.80
N VAL A 181 7.73 8.53 6.71
CA VAL A 181 7.23 8.07 5.42
C VAL A 181 8.19 7.03 4.86
N ASN A 182 7.69 5.82 4.60
CA ASN A 182 8.49 4.71 4.10
C ASN A 182 7.75 3.98 2.97
N ALA A 183 8.50 3.23 2.18
CA ALA A 183 7.95 2.36 1.16
C ALA A 183 8.12 0.88 1.54
N ILE A 184 7.20 0.05 1.04
CA ILE A 184 7.39 -1.39 0.95
C ILE A 184 7.46 -1.71 -0.54
N ALA A 185 8.46 -2.51 -0.95
CA ALA A 185 8.65 -2.97 -2.32
C ALA A 185 8.45 -4.49 -2.42
N PRO A 186 7.20 -4.95 -2.64
CA PRO A 186 6.94 -6.37 -2.84
C PRO A 186 7.56 -6.90 -4.11
N GLY A 187 8.04 -8.14 -4.06
CA GLY A 187 8.39 -8.96 -5.21
C GLY A 187 7.18 -9.57 -5.91
N PRO A 188 7.42 -10.60 -6.76
CA PRO A 188 6.36 -11.31 -7.44
C PRO A 188 5.43 -12.00 -6.44
N THR A 189 4.29 -11.38 -6.16
CA THR A 189 3.31 -11.79 -5.15
C THR A 189 1.99 -12.18 -5.82
N LEU A 190 1.36 -13.28 -5.39
CA LEU A 190 0.07 -13.76 -5.89
C LEU A 190 -1.07 -12.95 -5.27
N THR A 191 -1.64 -12.05 -6.04
CA THR A 191 -2.77 -11.19 -5.65
C THR A 191 -3.82 -11.17 -6.75
N GLY A 192 -4.97 -10.52 -6.53
CA GLY A 192 -5.95 -10.26 -7.60
C GLY A 192 -5.33 -9.55 -8.80
N LEU A 193 -4.43 -8.60 -8.57
CA LEU A 193 -3.71 -7.84 -9.61
C LEU A 193 -2.83 -8.72 -10.50
N THR A 194 -2.21 -9.76 -9.95
CA THR A 194 -1.20 -10.57 -10.65
C THR A 194 -1.71 -11.93 -11.10
N ARG A 195 -2.87 -12.38 -10.61
CA ARG A 195 -3.43 -13.72 -10.86
C ARG A 195 -3.52 -14.05 -12.33
N ALA A 196 -4.08 -13.15 -13.14
CA ALA A 196 -4.20 -13.37 -14.59
C ALA A 196 -2.83 -13.51 -15.27
N SER A 197 -1.85 -12.70 -14.87
CA SER A 197 -0.48 -12.75 -15.42
C SER A 197 0.25 -14.05 -15.08
N TYR A 198 -0.06 -14.69 -13.96
CA TYR A 198 0.55 -15.94 -13.50
C TYR A 198 -0.35 -17.17 -13.65
N ALA A 199 -1.45 -17.04 -14.38
CA ALA A 199 -2.27 -18.18 -14.81
C ALA A 199 -1.52 -19.07 -15.82
N ASP A 200 -0.63 -18.47 -16.63
CA ASP A 200 0.28 -19.20 -17.50
C ASP A 200 1.36 -19.94 -16.68
N PRO A 201 1.41 -21.28 -16.74
CA PRO A 201 2.36 -22.08 -15.97
C PRO A 201 3.84 -21.86 -16.36
N GLU A 202 4.11 -21.53 -17.63
CA GLU A 202 5.48 -21.28 -18.11
C GLU A 202 6.00 -19.95 -17.55
N ARG A 203 5.19 -18.89 -17.66
CA ARG A 203 5.49 -17.59 -17.08
C ARG A 203 5.68 -17.67 -15.57
N ARG A 204 4.82 -18.42 -14.90
CA ARG A 204 4.92 -18.65 -13.45
C ARG A 204 6.22 -19.37 -13.09
N ARG A 205 6.58 -20.45 -13.81
CA ARG A 205 7.83 -21.18 -13.60
C ARG A 205 9.05 -20.31 -13.82
N ALA A 206 9.08 -19.57 -14.93
CA ALA A 206 10.18 -18.65 -15.25
C ALA A 206 10.34 -17.55 -14.18
N THR A 207 9.23 -17.05 -13.62
CA THR A 207 9.28 -16.07 -12.52
C THR A 207 9.81 -16.71 -11.23
N ILE A 208 9.36 -17.91 -10.86
CA ILE A 208 9.84 -18.62 -9.66
C ILE A 208 11.33 -18.92 -9.76
N ALA A 209 11.84 -19.26 -10.94
CA ALA A 209 13.27 -19.52 -11.16
C ALA A 209 14.15 -18.28 -10.88
N GLN A 210 13.57 -17.09 -10.91
CA GLN A 210 14.22 -15.82 -10.57
C GLN A 210 14.06 -15.43 -9.09
N ILE A 211 13.45 -16.25 -8.25
CA ILE A 211 13.26 -15.96 -6.83
C ILE A 211 14.12 -16.93 -6.01
N PRO A 212 15.19 -16.48 -5.34
CA PRO A 212 16.06 -17.36 -4.55
C PRO A 212 15.34 -18.21 -3.51
N LEU A 213 14.25 -17.68 -2.88
CA LEU A 213 13.43 -18.48 -1.96
C LEU A 213 12.52 -19.51 -2.66
N GLY A 214 12.57 -19.65 -3.99
CA GLY A 214 11.98 -20.74 -4.76
C GLY A 214 10.46 -20.76 -4.83
N ARG A 215 9.77 -19.69 -4.47
CA ARG A 215 8.31 -19.58 -4.53
C ARG A 215 7.83 -18.15 -4.80
N MET A 216 6.61 -18.03 -5.32
CA MET A 216 5.91 -16.76 -5.34
C MET A 216 5.61 -16.29 -3.92
N GLY A 217 5.67 -14.97 -3.70
CA GLY A 217 5.17 -14.36 -2.48
C GLY A 217 3.65 -14.50 -2.34
N GLN A 218 3.18 -14.53 -1.10
CA GLN A 218 1.76 -14.41 -0.75
C GLN A 218 1.53 -13.03 -0.08
N PRO A 219 0.31 -12.49 -0.08
CA PRO A 219 0.00 -11.24 0.62
C PRO A 219 0.46 -11.24 2.09
N GLU A 220 0.39 -12.39 2.75
CA GLU A 220 0.77 -12.60 4.15
C GLU A 220 2.29 -12.41 4.37
N ASP A 221 3.13 -12.65 3.36
CA ASP A 221 4.58 -12.43 3.46
C ASP A 221 4.92 -10.93 3.65
N ILE A 222 4.03 -10.04 3.24
CA ILE A 222 4.23 -8.58 3.32
C ILE A 222 3.78 -8.01 4.68
N VAL A 223 2.90 -8.72 5.40
CA VAL A 223 2.29 -8.23 6.65
C VAL A 223 3.32 -7.87 7.72
N GLY A 224 4.40 -8.65 7.82
CA GLY A 224 5.49 -8.35 8.78
C GLY A 224 6.13 -6.98 8.58
N ALA A 225 6.37 -6.59 7.33
CA ALA A 225 6.91 -5.28 6.99
C ALA A 225 5.88 -4.15 7.24
N ILE A 226 4.60 -4.39 6.96
CA ILE A 226 3.52 -3.45 7.27
C ILE A 226 3.47 -3.19 8.78
N LEU A 227 3.44 -4.23 9.61
CA LEU A 227 3.39 -4.13 11.06
C LEU A 227 4.63 -3.41 11.62
N TYR A 228 5.83 -3.73 11.11
CA TYR A 228 7.07 -3.07 11.49
C TYR A 228 6.99 -1.56 11.24
N LEU A 229 6.62 -1.15 10.03
CA LEU A 229 6.55 0.27 9.66
C LEU A 229 5.40 1.02 10.34
N ALA A 230 4.29 0.34 10.67
CA ALA A 230 3.16 0.90 11.39
C ALA A 230 3.43 1.07 12.89
N SER A 231 4.34 0.27 13.48
CA SER A 231 4.64 0.25 14.90
C SER A 231 5.75 1.23 15.30
N ASP A 232 5.96 1.37 16.61
CA ASP A 232 7.03 2.19 17.18
C ASP A 232 8.41 1.51 17.09
N GLU A 233 8.46 0.24 16.67
CA GLU A 233 9.72 -0.46 16.37
C GLU A 233 10.52 0.24 15.27
N SER A 234 9.83 0.94 14.36
CA SER A 234 10.40 1.70 13.25
C SER A 234 10.52 3.21 13.52
N ARG A 235 10.50 3.65 14.80
CA ARG A 235 10.54 5.09 15.16
C ARG A 235 11.75 5.86 14.62
N TRP A 236 12.82 5.17 14.25
CA TRP A 236 14.05 5.76 13.66
C TRP A 236 14.19 5.44 12.16
N VAL A 237 13.08 5.05 11.50
CA VAL A 237 13.07 4.67 10.08
C VAL A 237 12.15 5.61 9.32
N THR A 238 12.72 6.44 8.44
CA THR A 238 12.00 7.29 7.48
C THR A 238 12.79 7.39 6.18
N GLY A 239 12.13 7.55 5.05
CA GLY A 239 12.72 7.60 3.72
C GLY A 239 13.28 6.24 3.23
N SER A 240 12.95 5.16 3.90
CA SER A 240 13.46 3.83 3.56
C SER A 240 12.48 3.04 2.69
N THR A 241 13.03 2.11 1.90
CA THR A 241 12.26 1.10 1.19
C THR A 241 12.57 -0.27 1.78
N VAL A 242 11.57 -0.94 2.33
CA VAL A 242 11.68 -2.33 2.79
C VAL A 242 11.31 -3.25 1.64
N THR A 243 12.30 -3.93 1.08
CA THR A 243 12.09 -4.91 0.01
C THR A 243 11.67 -6.26 0.60
N VAL A 244 10.57 -6.82 0.06
CA VAL A 244 10.02 -8.14 0.46
C VAL A 244 9.75 -8.92 -0.82
N ASP A 245 10.80 -9.53 -1.38
CA ASP A 245 10.79 -10.06 -2.75
C ASP A 245 11.35 -11.48 -2.90
N GLY A 246 11.69 -12.14 -1.79
CA GLY A 246 12.29 -13.48 -1.81
C GLY A 246 13.71 -13.51 -2.38
N GLY A 247 14.38 -12.36 -2.46
CA GLY A 247 15.73 -12.22 -3.01
C GLY A 247 15.75 -11.90 -4.51
N TYR A 248 14.63 -11.57 -5.11
CA TYR A 248 14.53 -11.32 -6.57
C TYR A 248 15.48 -10.23 -7.06
N LEU A 249 15.75 -9.17 -6.29
CA LEU A 249 16.60 -8.05 -6.72
C LEU A 249 18.11 -8.30 -6.56
N VAL A 250 18.53 -9.37 -5.90
CA VAL A 250 19.96 -9.60 -5.58
C VAL A 250 20.60 -10.73 -6.40
N GLN A 251 19.92 -11.18 -7.44
CA GLN A 251 20.44 -12.20 -8.37
C GLN A 251 20.98 -11.60 -9.66
#